data_dae48304a0a387516c7c75bd716dd0b4
#
_entry.id   dae48304a0a387516c7c75bd716dd0b4
#
_cell.length_a   1.000
_cell.length_b   1.000
_cell.length_c   1.000
_cell.angle_alpha   90.00
_cell.angle_beta   90.00
_cell.angle_gamma   90.00
#
_symmetry.space_group_name_H-M   'P 1'
#
loop_
_entity.id
_entity.type
_entity.pdbx_description
1 polymer ?
#
loop_
_entity_poly.entity_id
_entity_poly.type
_entity_poly.pdbx_seq_one_letter_code
_entity_poly.pdbx_strand_id
1 'polypeptide(L)'
;MRHRIEKGPSKSFDAQNTLLLLNYTIFLFVSAGIGIFVNLYLWINSLNITAIIIYQLFGALMVMPGFMIMLRYSSILKNVQVYRFGILIYIIFILTIIVLQHRSSEYAWLLGVESGTAIGFFYAGYNSLTYQKVSHNTRILFNSWRSFLSNLSGILAPLLLGSIIVVFKEHIGYLLDYLILLAVLVYELYQSRKILGTNHLGRLKLRLSFSIPFRNARYPPIAFADFFWSMSGVLRSIVLTVFVYVVSDSTLIVSVFWVIVAVSQTFGSFYARKHLHARLVSLSGFSNLLNLLGSIGIVLYYNDVFLILFGLIYGVSNSILGVTYSTAAMDVIDTDPVPGENQYHYIILREYILLFARLSGIFVTLFVINSVRLQLAIHSLIIVASLFAIIAWFAVSAFYKPDLVGNKEIISMTRGS
;
A
#
# COMPACT_ATOMS: atom_id res chain seq x y z
N MET A 1 44.40 2.01 -26.68
CA MET A 1 43.37 0.94 -26.58
C MET A 1 42.01 1.58 -26.33
N ARG A 2 41.13 1.61 -27.34
CA ARG A 2 39.76 2.16 -27.23
C ARG A 2 38.93 1.08 -26.59
N HIS A 3 38.47 1.25 -25.35
CA HIS A 3 37.43 0.44 -24.75
C HIS A 3 36.14 0.58 -25.60
N ARG A 4 35.84 -0.47 -26.35
CA ARG A 4 34.53 -0.68 -26.95
C ARG A 4 33.52 -0.78 -25.79
N ILE A 5 32.68 0.25 -25.61
CA ILE A 5 31.51 0.17 -24.79
C ILE A 5 30.58 -0.83 -25.49
N GLU A 6 30.56 -2.07 -25.01
CA GLU A 6 29.56 -3.04 -25.42
C GLU A 6 28.20 -2.46 -25.07
N LYS A 7 27.42 -2.16 -26.09
CA LYS A 7 25.98 -1.91 -25.93
C LYS A 7 25.38 -3.16 -25.31
N GLY A 8 25.16 -3.13 -24.01
CA GLY A 8 24.44 -4.21 -23.31
C GLY A 8 23.11 -4.50 -24.00
N PRO A 9 22.59 -5.74 -23.89
CA PRO A 9 21.38 -6.17 -24.56
C PRO A 9 20.24 -5.21 -24.24
N SER A 10 19.44 -4.88 -25.28
CA SER A 10 18.27 -4.02 -25.17
C SER A 10 17.42 -4.47 -23.97
N LYS A 11 17.19 -3.55 -23.02
CA LYS A 11 16.37 -3.79 -21.81
C LYS A 11 14.89 -3.89 -22.21
N SER A 12 14.53 -4.90 -23.02
CA SER A 12 13.15 -5.22 -23.31
C SER A 12 12.60 -6.10 -22.18
N PHE A 13 11.40 -5.79 -21.74
CA PHE A 13 10.69 -6.67 -20.81
C PHE A 13 10.46 -8.04 -21.47
N ASP A 14 10.75 -9.11 -20.74
CA ASP A 14 10.26 -10.43 -21.09
C ASP A 14 8.71 -10.44 -21.07
N ALA A 15 8.09 -11.20 -21.94
CA ALA A 15 6.64 -11.36 -22.04
C ALA A 15 6.00 -11.75 -20.68
N GLN A 16 6.71 -12.54 -19.86
CA GLN A 16 6.26 -12.93 -18.52
C GLN A 16 6.25 -11.76 -17.53
N ASN A 17 7.23 -10.86 -17.61
CA ASN A 17 7.26 -9.65 -16.78
C ASN A 17 6.14 -8.67 -17.17
N THR A 18 5.85 -8.55 -18.46
CA THR A 18 4.72 -7.75 -18.96
C THR A 18 3.37 -8.31 -18.50
N LEU A 19 3.19 -9.63 -18.57
CA LEU A 19 1.98 -10.30 -18.10
C LEU A 19 1.81 -10.13 -16.58
N LEU A 20 2.89 -10.23 -15.83
CA LEU A 20 2.85 -10.02 -14.37
C LEU A 20 2.48 -8.58 -14.00
N LEU A 21 3.02 -7.60 -14.72
CA LEU A 21 2.65 -6.19 -14.55
C LEU A 21 1.19 -5.92 -14.92
N LEU A 22 0.72 -6.47 -16.03
CA LEU A 22 -0.67 -6.30 -16.48
C LEU A 22 -1.65 -6.85 -15.44
N ASN A 23 -1.44 -8.09 -14.99
CA ASN A 23 -2.28 -8.72 -13.97
C ASN A 23 -2.24 -7.92 -12.65
N TYR A 24 -1.06 -7.48 -12.23
CA TYR A 24 -0.94 -6.64 -11.03
C TYR A 24 -1.71 -5.32 -11.16
N THR A 25 -1.69 -4.69 -12.34
CA THR A 25 -2.44 -3.45 -12.60
C THR A 25 -3.94 -3.66 -12.49
N ILE A 26 -4.45 -4.77 -13.03
CA ILE A 26 -5.87 -5.15 -12.93
C ILE A 26 -6.26 -5.32 -11.46
N PHE A 27 -5.45 -6.06 -10.69
CA PHE A 27 -5.68 -6.22 -9.25
C PHE A 27 -5.67 -4.88 -8.50
N LEU A 28 -4.74 -3.98 -8.84
CA LEU A 28 -4.66 -2.67 -8.21
C LEU A 28 -5.88 -1.80 -8.51
N PHE A 29 -6.42 -1.87 -9.73
CA PHE A 29 -7.66 -1.18 -10.08
C PHE A 29 -8.82 -1.66 -9.21
N VAL A 30 -8.98 -2.97 -9.07
CA VAL A 30 -10.00 -3.57 -8.21
C VAL A 30 -9.77 -3.19 -6.74
N SER A 31 -8.54 -3.30 -6.25
CA SER A 31 -8.19 -2.97 -4.86
C SER A 31 -8.41 -1.48 -4.54
N ALA A 32 -8.15 -0.57 -5.49
CA ALA A 32 -8.39 0.86 -5.32
C ALA A 32 -9.90 1.15 -5.21
N GLY A 33 -10.72 0.53 -6.08
CA GLY A 33 -12.18 0.65 -6.01
C GLY A 33 -12.74 0.11 -4.70
N ILE A 34 -12.34 -1.10 -4.31
CA ILE A 34 -12.77 -1.72 -3.05
C ILE A 34 -12.34 -0.88 -1.85
N GLY A 35 -11.08 -0.42 -1.82
CA GLY A 35 -10.55 0.36 -0.70
C GLY A 35 -11.33 1.64 -0.41
N ILE A 36 -11.90 2.26 -1.43
CA ILE A 36 -12.69 3.48 -1.31
C ILE A 36 -14.17 3.13 -1.07
N PHE A 37 -14.77 2.38 -1.98
CA PHE A 37 -16.22 2.24 -2.04
C PHE A 37 -16.81 1.20 -1.07
N VAL A 38 -16.05 0.18 -0.64
CA VAL A 38 -16.52 -0.73 0.40
C VAL A 38 -16.62 -0.01 1.75
N ASN A 39 -15.61 0.78 2.13
CA ASN A 39 -15.68 1.56 3.37
C ASN A 39 -16.84 2.55 3.35
N LEU A 40 -17.06 3.24 2.22
CA LEU A 40 -18.17 4.16 2.03
C LEU A 40 -19.53 3.42 2.06
N TYR A 41 -19.62 2.28 1.39
CA TYR A 41 -20.83 1.44 1.38
C TYR A 41 -21.21 0.93 2.77
N LEU A 42 -20.24 0.45 3.55
CA LEU A 42 -20.45 0.05 4.94
C LEU A 42 -20.93 1.23 5.80
N TRP A 43 -20.35 2.41 5.59
CA TRP A 43 -20.77 3.64 6.29
C TRP A 43 -22.21 4.01 5.95
N ILE A 44 -22.57 4.11 4.67
CA ILE A 44 -23.91 4.52 4.21
C ILE A 44 -24.99 3.55 4.72
N ASN A 45 -24.70 2.24 4.73
CA ASN A 45 -25.68 1.23 5.18
C ASN A 45 -25.85 1.14 6.70
N SER A 46 -24.88 1.56 7.49
CA SER A 46 -24.93 1.42 8.96
C SER A 46 -24.96 2.76 9.69
N LEU A 47 -24.48 3.83 9.06
CA LEU A 47 -24.16 5.13 9.69
C LEU A 47 -23.29 4.96 10.94
N ASN A 48 -22.53 3.86 10.99
CA ASN A 48 -21.70 3.46 12.13
C ASN A 48 -20.30 3.05 11.66
N ILE A 49 -19.28 3.74 12.14
CA ILE A 49 -17.88 3.47 11.82
C ILE A 49 -17.41 2.11 12.34
N THR A 50 -18.11 1.52 13.30
CA THR A 50 -17.77 0.20 13.89
C THR A 50 -17.75 -0.90 12.83
N ALA A 51 -18.67 -0.86 11.84
CA ALA A 51 -18.67 -1.83 10.74
C ALA A 51 -17.36 -1.76 9.93
N ILE A 52 -16.87 -0.55 9.66
CA ILE A 52 -15.59 -0.33 8.95
C ILE A 52 -14.42 -0.85 9.81
N ILE A 53 -14.43 -0.58 11.10
CA ILE A 53 -13.38 -1.03 12.03
C ILE A 53 -13.32 -2.56 12.08
N ILE A 54 -14.49 -3.23 12.20
CA ILE A 54 -14.58 -4.70 12.19
C ILE A 54 -14.05 -5.25 10.86
N TYR A 55 -14.48 -4.69 9.74
CA TYR A 55 -13.99 -5.06 8.41
C TYR A 55 -12.46 -4.96 8.33
N GLN A 56 -11.88 -3.83 8.74
CA GLN A 56 -10.43 -3.59 8.72
C GLN A 56 -9.67 -4.49 9.70
N LEU A 57 -10.24 -4.78 10.87
CA LEU A 57 -9.65 -5.67 11.88
C LEU A 57 -9.48 -7.09 11.34
N PHE A 58 -10.58 -7.68 10.86
CA PHE A 58 -10.54 -9.03 10.30
C PHE A 58 -9.73 -9.08 9.00
N GLY A 59 -9.79 -8.01 8.19
CA GLY A 59 -8.93 -7.84 7.03
C GLY A 59 -7.45 -7.88 7.38
N ALA A 60 -7.02 -7.10 8.37
CA ALA A 60 -5.63 -7.07 8.81
C ALA A 60 -5.16 -8.43 9.36
N LEU A 61 -5.99 -9.09 10.18
CA LEU A 61 -5.67 -10.40 10.77
C LEU A 61 -5.48 -11.48 9.71
N MET A 62 -6.28 -11.46 8.65
CA MET A 62 -6.34 -12.53 7.66
C MET A 62 -5.30 -12.40 6.53
N VAL A 63 -4.60 -11.28 6.40
CA VAL A 63 -3.46 -11.16 5.46
C VAL A 63 -2.35 -12.16 5.78
N MET A 64 -2.02 -12.33 7.06
CA MET A 64 -0.90 -13.18 7.50
C MET A 64 -1.06 -14.67 7.18
N PRO A 65 -2.24 -15.32 7.35
CA PRO A 65 -2.46 -16.71 6.96
C PRO A 65 -2.05 -17.02 5.51
N GLY A 66 -2.29 -16.13 4.56
CA GLY A 66 -1.88 -16.30 3.16
C GLY A 66 -0.36 -16.47 3.02
N PHE A 67 0.42 -15.62 3.69
CA PHE A 67 1.87 -15.74 3.73
C PHE A 67 2.34 -17.00 4.45
N MET A 68 1.73 -17.36 5.58
CA MET A 68 2.10 -18.54 6.35
C MET A 68 1.84 -19.84 5.59
N ILE A 69 0.71 -19.97 4.90
CA ILE A 69 0.37 -21.13 4.07
C ILE A 69 1.37 -21.26 2.93
N MET A 70 1.66 -20.14 2.24
CA MET A 70 2.67 -20.16 1.19
C MET A 70 4.03 -20.66 1.71
N LEU A 71 4.48 -20.18 2.88
CA LEU A 71 5.74 -20.60 3.48
C LEU A 71 5.78 -22.10 3.79
N ARG A 72 4.69 -22.61 4.38
CA ARG A 72 4.60 -24.02 4.80
C ARG A 72 4.52 -24.96 3.62
N TYR A 73 3.84 -24.58 2.56
CA TYR A 73 3.58 -25.43 1.40
C TYR A 73 4.33 -25.00 0.14
N SER A 74 5.36 -24.18 0.27
CA SER A 74 6.17 -23.69 -0.86
C SER A 74 6.87 -24.79 -1.68
N SER A 75 7.06 -25.98 -1.11
CA SER A 75 7.59 -27.15 -1.81
C SER A 75 6.54 -27.86 -2.68
N ILE A 76 5.24 -27.67 -2.40
CA ILE A 76 4.14 -28.37 -3.06
C ILE A 76 3.36 -27.45 -3.98
N LEU A 77 3.06 -26.23 -3.51
CA LEU A 77 2.26 -25.25 -4.24
C LEU A 77 3.17 -24.38 -5.12
N LYS A 78 2.80 -24.24 -6.39
CA LYS A 78 3.42 -23.25 -7.27
C LYS A 78 2.99 -21.85 -6.87
N ASN A 79 3.91 -20.88 -6.94
CA ASN A 79 3.62 -19.47 -6.59
C ASN A 79 2.41 -18.90 -7.35
N VAL A 80 2.25 -19.30 -8.62
CA VAL A 80 1.11 -18.90 -9.44
C VAL A 80 -0.22 -19.47 -8.95
N GLN A 81 -0.22 -20.64 -8.30
CA GLN A 81 -1.44 -21.22 -7.70
C GLN A 81 -1.87 -20.42 -6.47
N VAL A 82 -0.91 -20.04 -5.63
CA VAL A 82 -1.15 -19.16 -4.46
C VAL A 82 -1.71 -17.82 -4.93
N TYR A 83 -1.10 -17.21 -5.95
CA TYR A 83 -1.56 -15.98 -6.58
C TYR A 83 -3.02 -16.09 -7.08
N ARG A 84 -3.35 -17.13 -7.86
CA ARG A 84 -4.71 -17.37 -8.38
C ARG A 84 -5.72 -17.64 -7.29
N PHE A 85 -5.30 -18.31 -6.22
CA PHE A 85 -6.17 -18.55 -5.07
C PHE A 85 -6.57 -17.24 -4.39
N GLY A 86 -5.65 -16.27 -4.30
CA GLY A 86 -5.97 -14.91 -3.84
C GLY A 86 -7.04 -14.24 -4.70
N ILE A 87 -6.94 -14.31 -6.04
CA ILE A 87 -7.96 -13.75 -6.95
C ILE A 87 -9.31 -14.45 -6.78
N LEU A 88 -9.32 -15.79 -6.64
CA LEU A 88 -10.55 -16.56 -6.41
C LEU A 88 -11.28 -16.14 -5.13
N ILE A 89 -10.55 -15.97 -4.03
CA ILE A 89 -11.15 -15.50 -2.76
C ILE A 89 -11.66 -14.06 -2.92
N TYR A 90 -10.98 -13.23 -3.71
CA TYR A 90 -11.46 -11.85 -3.96
C TYR A 90 -12.74 -11.82 -4.80
N ILE A 91 -12.91 -12.77 -5.74
CA ILE A 91 -14.16 -12.99 -6.47
C ILE A 91 -15.27 -13.37 -5.48
N ILE A 92 -15.00 -14.31 -4.56
CA ILE A 92 -15.97 -14.72 -3.52
C ILE A 92 -16.37 -13.51 -2.67
N PHE A 93 -15.40 -12.71 -2.23
CA PHE A 93 -15.65 -11.49 -1.47
C PHE A 93 -16.61 -10.53 -2.18
N ILE A 94 -16.41 -10.27 -3.49
CA ILE A 94 -17.33 -9.41 -4.24
C ILE A 94 -18.73 -10.04 -4.38
N LEU A 95 -18.80 -11.35 -4.63
CA LEU A 95 -20.07 -12.07 -4.67
C LEU A 95 -20.80 -11.98 -3.33
N THR A 96 -20.07 -12.11 -2.21
CA THR A 96 -20.65 -11.95 -0.87
C THR A 96 -21.23 -10.55 -0.68
N ILE A 97 -20.56 -9.48 -1.09
CA ILE A 97 -21.11 -8.12 -1.03
C ILE A 97 -22.39 -8.00 -1.87
N ILE A 98 -22.38 -8.52 -3.12
CA ILE A 98 -23.54 -8.49 -4.02
C ILE A 98 -24.74 -9.22 -3.42
N VAL A 99 -24.53 -10.36 -2.75
CA VAL A 99 -25.61 -11.15 -2.13
C VAL A 99 -26.11 -10.48 -0.85
N LEU A 100 -25.23 -9.97 -0.01
CA LEU A 100 -25.60 -9.34 1.26
C LEU A 100 -26.26 -7.98 1.09
N GLN A 101 -25.90 -7.23 0.06
CA GLN A 101 -26.39 -5.87 -0.20
C GLN A 101 -26.36 -4.99 1.06
N HIS A 102 -27.50 -4.41 1.46
CA HIS A 102 -27.63 -3.55 2.64
C HIS A 102 -27.25 -4.23 3.98
N ARG A 103 -27.26 -5.57 4.04
CA ARG A 103 -26.80 -6.32 5.23
C ARG A 103 -25.28 -6.46 5.32
N SER A 104 -24.52 -5.94 4.36
CA SER A 104 -23.05 -6.04 4.35
C SER A 104 -22.41 -5.49 5.64
N SER A 105 -23.03 -4.50 6.27
CA SER A 105 -22.53 -3.94 7.55
C SER A 105 -22.68 -4.91 8.73
N GLU A 106 -23.69 -5.77 8.75
CA GLU A 106 -23.89 -6.80 9.76
C GLU A 106 -22.86 -7.92 9.67
N TYR A 107 -22.39 -8.19 8.44
CA TYR A 107 -21.40 -9.22 8.11
C TYR A 107 -20.01 -8.62 7.78
N ALA A 108 -19.72 -7.44 8.31
CA ALA A 108 -18.44 -6.76 8.07
C ALA A 108 -17.22 -7.62 8.46
N TRP A 109 -17.34 -8.45 9.50
CA TRP A 109 -16.30 -9.40 9.89
C TRP A 109 -16.00 -10.44 8.80
N LEU A 110 -17.04 -10.99 8.15
CA LEU A 110 -16.90 -11.97 7.06
C LEU A 110 -16.22 -11.32 5.86
N LEU A 111 -16.67 -10.13 5.47
CA LEU A 111 -16.05 -9.35 4.40
C LEU A 111 -14.59 -9.05 4.69
N GLY A 112 -14.25 -8.75 5.95
CA GLY A 112 -12.86 -8.58 6.39
C GLY A 112 -12.05 -9.86 6.25
N VAL A 113 -12.58 -11.00 6.67
CA VAL A 113 -11.93 -12.32 6.53
C VAL A 113 -11.65 -12.63 5.07
N GLU A 114 -12.64 -12.48 4.19
CA GLU A 114 -12.50 -12.77 2.76
C GLU A 114 -11.50 -11.84 2.09
N SER A 115 -11.63 -10.52 2.27
CA SER A 115 -10.72 -9.54 1.64
C SER A 115 -9.28 -9.68 2.14
N GLY A 116 -9.09 -9.83 3.46
CA GLY A 116 -7.75 -10.01 4.04
C GLY A 116 -7.07 -11.28 3.59
N THR A 117 -7.80 -12.40 3.54
CA THR A 117 -7.30 -13.67 3.02
C THR A 117 -6.93 -13.55 1.55
N ALA A 118 -7.79 -12.94 0.73
CA ALA A 118 -7.53 -12.70 -0.69
C ALA A 118 -6.25 -11.90 -0.91
N ILE A 119 -6.09 -10.78 -0.19
CA ILE A 119 -4.90 -9.91 -0.24
C ILE A 119 -3.65 -10.67 0.19
N GLY A 120 -3.74 -11.45 1.28
CA GLY A 120 -2.63 -12.24 1.79
C GLY A 120 -2.11 -13.26 0.77
N PHE A 121 -2.98 -14.06 0.19
CA PHE A 121 -2.61 -15.02 -0.86
C PHE A 121 -2.11 -14.33 -2.13
N PHE A 122 -2.78 -13.27 -2.57
CA PHE A 122 -2.37 -12.52 -3.76
C PHE A 122 -0.94 -11.99 -3.62
N TYR A 123 -0.65 -11.21 -2.55
CA TYR A 123 0.68 -10.63 -2.37
C TYR A 123 1.75 -11.67 -2.05
N ALA A 124 1.43 -12.75 -1.35
CA ALA A 124 2.37 -13.84 -1.13
C ALA A 124 2.81 -14.47 -2.46
N GLY A 125 1.85 -14.79 -3.34
CA GLY A 125 2.12 -15.32 -4.68
C GLY A 125 2.82 -14.29 -5.59
N TYR A 126 2.31 -13.05 -5.65
CA TYR A 126 2.84 -11.98 -6.49
C TYR A 126 4.29 -11.61 -6.13
N ASN A 127 4.59 -11.40 -4.85
CA ASN A 127 5.93 -11.04 -4.40
C ASN A 127 6.94 -12.15 -4.75
N SER A 128 6.53 -13.40 -4.57
CA SER A 128 7.36 -14.54 -4.93
C SER A 128 7.61 -14.64 -6.44
N LEU A 129 6.57 -14.48 -7.26
CA LEU A 129 6.69 -14.47 -8.72
C LEU A 129 7.57 -13.31 -9.21
N THR A 130 7.38 -12.11 -8.69
CA THR A 130 8.19 -10.93 -9.02
C THR A 130 9.64 -11.16 -8.68
N TYR A 131 9.92 -11.65 -7.49
CA TYR A 131 11.28 -11.90 -7.05
C TYR A 131 12.04 -12.90 -7.94
N GLN A 132 11.35 -13.95 -8.40
CA GLN A 132 11.97 -15.00 -9.22
C GLN A 132 12.11 -14.62 -10.70
N LYS A 133 11.16 -13.85 -11.24
CA LYS A 133 11.11 -13.54 -12.68
C LYS A 133 11.83 -12.25 -13.05
N VAL A 134 11.85 -11.26 -12.14
CA VAL A 134 12.44 -9.96 -12.42
C VAL A 134 13.93 -9.99 -12.07
N SER A 135 14.77 -9.96 -13.10
CA SER A 135 16.23 -9.92 -12.94
C SER A 135 16.68 -8.63 -12.24
N HIS A 136 17.82 -8.66 -11.57
CA HIS A 136 18.40 -7.50 -10.88
C HIS A 136 18.51 -6.29 -11.82
N ASN A 137 18.92 -6.49 -13.07
CA ASN A 137 19.12 -5.43 -14.07
C ASN A 137 17.82 -4.76 -14.54
N THR A 138 16.67 -5.46 -14.42
CA THR A 138 15.35 -4.95 -14.85
C THR A 138 14.47 -4.52 -13.69
N ARG A 139 14.88 -4.71 -12.42
CA ARG A 139 14.09 -4.37 -11.22
C ARG A 139 13.68 -2.90 -11.15
N ILE A 140 14.60 -1.99 -11.44
CA ILE A 140 14.30 -0.55 -11.40
C ILE A 140 13.22 -0.22 -12.43
N LEU A 141 13.37 -0.73 -13.65
CA LEU A 141 12.40 -0.52 -14.72
C LEU A 141 11.03 -1.14 -14.37
N PHE A 142 11.02 -2.37 -13.87
CA PHE A 142 9.81 -3.07 -13.44
C PHE A 142 9.08 -2.31 -12.32
N ASN A 143 9.79 -1.91 -11.26
CA ASN A 143 9.21 -1.16 -10.16
C ASN A 143 8.72 0.23 -10.57
N SER A 144 9.39 0.86 -11.55
CA SER A 144 8.94 2.14 -12.11
C SER A 144 7.61 2.01 -12.85
N TRP A 145 7.47 0.99 -13.70
CA TRP A 145 6.21 0.71 -14.38
C TRP A 145 5.11 0.31 -13.39
N ARG A 146 5.45 -0.53 -12.40
CA ARG A 146 4.52 -0.93 -11.34
C ARG A 146 3.98 0.29 -10.59
N SER A 147 4.85 1.23 -10.20
CA SER A 147 4.44 2.46 -9.52
C SER A 147 3.55 3.35 -10.39
N PHE A 148 3.93 3.54 -11.67
CA PHE A 148 3.13 4.31 -12.63
C PHE A 148 1.72 3.71 -12.79
N LEU A 149 1.63 2.40 -13.04
CA LEU A 149 0.37 1.69 -13.22
C LEU A 149 -0.50 1.66 -11.96
N SER A 150 0.14 1.59 -10.77
CA SER A 150 -0.54 1.74 -9.48
C SER A 150 -1.22 3.11 -9.36
N ASN A 151 -0.50 4.18 -9.67
CA ASN A 151 -1.05 5.52 -9.62
C ASN A 151 -2.18 5.71 -10.66
N LEU A 152 -2.01 5.17 -11.85
CA LEU A 152 -3.04 5.19 -12.90
C LEU A 152 -4.32 4.46 -12.45
N SER A 153 -4.18 3.29 -11.82
CA SER A 153 -5.31 2.57 -11.22
C SER A 153 -5.99 3.38 -10.12
N GLY A 154 -5.21 4.08 -9.29
CA GLY A 154 -5.71 4.98 -8.26
C GLY A 154 -6.46 6.21 -8.78
N ILE A 155 -6.23 6.60 -10.04
CA ILE A 155 -6.99 7.65 -10.74
C ILE A 155 -8.24 7.05 -11.41
N LEU A 156 -8.07 5.98 -12.18
CA LEU A 156 -9.14 5.42 -13.00
C LEU A 156 -10.25 4.77 -12.16
N ALA A 157 -9.91 4.08 -11.08
CA ALA A 157 -10.92 3.39 -10.27
C ALA A 157 -11.92 4.37 -9.64
N PRO A 158 -11.54 5.40 -8.85
CA PRO A 158 -12.52 6.31 -8.28
C PRO A 158 -13.25 7.15 -9.34
N LEU A 159 -12.58 7.47 -10.46
CA LEU A 159 -13.21 8.23 -11.55
C LEU A 159 -14.33 7.42 -12.22
N LEU A 160 -14.06 6.19 -12.63
CA LEU A 160 -15.03 5.35 -13.34
C LEU A 160 -16.15 4.87 -12.40
N LEU A 161 -15.77 4.26 -11.26
CA LEU A 161 -16.75 3.69 -10.32
C LEU A 161 -17.57 4.79 -9.64
N GLY A 162 -16.93 5.88 -9.19
CA GLY A 162 -17.67 7.01 -8.61
C GLY A 162 -18.65 7.66 -9.60
N SER A 163 -18.29 7.75 -10.88
CA SER A 163 -19.21 8.25 -11.92
C SER A 163 -20.43 7.34 -12.08
N ILE A 164 -20.25 6.03 -12.03
CA ILE A 164 -21.33 5.05 -12.14
C ILE A 164 -22.31 5.19 -10.96
N ILE A 165 -21.77 5.29 -9.73
CA ILE A 165 -22.59 5.47 -8.52
C ILE A 165 -23.45 6.73 -8.63
N VAL A 166 -22.88 7.83 -9.13
CA VAL A 166 -23.60 9.11 -9.27
C VAL A 166 -24.67 9.05 -10.34
N VAL A 167 -24.38 8.44 -11.52
CA VAL A 167 -25.33 8.36 -12.65
C VAL A 167 -26.50 7.44 -12.37
N PHE A 168 -26.25 6.27 -11.77
CA PHE A 168 -27.27 5.23 -11.56
C PHE A 168 -27.96 5.28 -10.19
N LYS A 169 -27.74 6.30 -9.39
CA LYS A 169 -28.19 6.43 -7.99
C LYS A 169 -27.64 5.34 -7.08
N GLU A 170 -27.37 5.69 -5.83
CA GLU A 170 -26.55 4.94 -4.87
C GLU A 170 -26.67 3.41 -4.93
N HIS A 171 -27.85 2.83 -4.76
CA HIS A 171 -28.00 1.36 -4.68
C HIS A 171 -27.67 0.63 -5.97
N ILE A 172 -28.18 1.13 -7.09
CA ILE A 172 -27.92 0.51 -8.41
C ILE A 172 -26.48 0.77 -8.84
N GLY A 173 -25.95 1.96 -8.55
CA GLY A 173 -24.58 2.33 -8.84
C GLY A 173 -23.56 1.41 -8.15
N TYR A 174 -23.71 1.17 -6.85
CA TYR A 174 -22.84 0.23 -6.12
C TYR A 174 -22.94 -1.20 -6.65
N LEU A 175 -24.15 -1.67 -6.98
CA LEU A 175 -24.32 -3.00 -7.57
C LEU A 175 -23.60 -3.13 -8.90
N LEU A 176 -23.72 -2.13 -9.78
CA LEU A 176 -23.04 -2.10 -11.07
C LEU A 176 -21.53 -2.07 -10.91
N ASP A 177 -21.01 -1.29 -9.95
CA ASP A 177 -19.59 -1.26 -9.63
C ASP A 177 -19.06 -2.63 -9.22
N TYR A 178 -19.75 -3.31 -8.31
CA TYR A 178 -19.35 -4.65 -7.88
C TYR A 178 -19.44 -5.68 -9.02
N LEU A 179 -20.42 -5.57 -9.92
CA LEU A 179 -20.48 -6.43 -11.11
C LEU A 179 -19.32 -6.17 -12.08
N ILE A 180 -18.95 -4.90 -12.28
CA ILE A 180 -17.78 -4.54 -13.12
C ILE A 180 -16.51 -5.07 -12.47
N LEU A 181 -16.29 -4.85 -11.17
CA LEU A 181 -15.12 -5.36 -10.46
C LEU A 181 -15.04 -6.88 -10.50
N LEU A 182 -16.19 -7.58 -10.39
CA LEU A 182 -16.28 -9.02 -10.56
C LEU A 182 -15.85 -9.47 -11.95
N ALA A 183 -16.35 -8.83 -13.01
CA ALA A 183 -15.97 -9.15 -14.38
C ALA A 183 -14.48 -8.92 -14.62
N VAL A 184 -13.91 -7.85 -14.07
CA VAL A 184 -12.48 -7.53 -14.12
C VAL A 184 -11.63 -8.60 -13.42
N LEU A 185 -12.04 -9.09 -12.25
CA LEU A 185 -11.34 -10.17 -11.54
C LEU A 185 -11.42 -11.52 -12.27
N VAL A 186 -12.58 -11.84 -12.86
CA VAL A 186 -12.74 -13.06 -13.68
C VAL A 186 -11.80 -12.99 -14.89
N TYR A 187 -11.72 -11.83 -15.54
CA TYR A 187 -10.76 -11.60 -16.63
C TYR A 187 -9.31 -11.74 -16.15
N GLU A 188 -8.97 -11.18 -14.97
CA GLU A 188 -7.64 -11.32 -14.38
C GLU A 188 -7.29 -12.80 -14.11
N LEU A 189 -8.22 -13.55 -13.52
CA LEU A 189 -8.06 -14.97 -13.27
C LEU A 189 -7.80 -15.75 -14.58
N TYR A 190 -8.53 -15.42 -15.64
CA TYR A 190 -8.31 -16.01 -16.97
C TYR A 190 -6.92 -15.66 -17.52
N GLN A 191 -6.52 -14.39 -17.48
CA GLN A 191 -5.21 -13.95 -17.95
C GLN A 191 -4.05 -14.54 -17.12
N SER A 192 -4.26 -14.75 -15.82
CA SER A 192 -3.27 -15.36 -14.93
C SER A 192 -2.84 -16.77 -15.38
N ARG A 193 -3.67 -17.45 -16.20
CA ARG A 193 -3.33 -18.79 -16.75
C ARG A 193 -2.09 -18.76 -17.65
N LYS A 194 -1.78 -17.60 -18.24
CA LYS A 194 -0.59 -17.40 -19.09
C LYS A 194 0.69 -17.17 -18.27
N ILE A 195 0.58 -16.92 -16.97
CA ILE A 195 1.74 -16.75 -16.09
C ILE A 195 2.30 -18.14 -15.76
N LEU A 196 3.57 -18.35 -16.11
CA LEU A 196 4.27 -19.59 -15.81
C LEU A 196 4.64 -19.60 -14.32
N GLY A 197 4.19 -20.62 -13.61
CA GLY A 197 4.55 -20.85 -12.21
C GLY A 197 5.93 -21.51 -12.10
N THR A 198 6.66 -21.12 -11.08
CA THR A 198 7.91 -21.76 -10.69
C THR A 198 7.74 -22.46 -9.33
N ASN A 199 8.37 -23.63 -9.17
CA ASN A 199 8.54 -24.25 -7.87
C ASN A 199 9.86 -23.73 -7.29
N HIS A 200 9.92 -23.54 -6.01
CA HIS A 200 11.10 -23.29 -5.15
C HIS A 200 11.17 -21.92 -4.51
N LEU A 201 10.69 -21.94 -3.32
CA LEU A 201 11.31 -21.24 -2.21
C LEU A 201 11.90 -22.35 -1.32
N GLY A 202 13.18 -22.29 -1.01
CA GLY A 202 13.77 -23.22 -0.05
C GLY A 202 12.96 -23.23 1.25
N ARG A 203 13.10 -24.26 2.08
CA ARG A 203 12.40 -24.34 3.38
C ARG A 203 12.72 -23.12 4.22
N LEU A 204 11.78 -22.17 4.28
CA LEU A 204 11.92 -20.96 5.06
C LEU A 204 11.78 -21.28 6.56
N LYS A 205 12.76 -20.87 7.34
CA LYS A 205 12.77 -21.07 8.81
C LYS A 205 12.36 -19.77 9.48
N LEU A 206 11.17 -19.68 10.05
CA LEU A 206 10.66 -18.49 10.76
C LEU A 206 11.66 -17.94 11.79
N ARG A 207 12.38 -18.83 12.50
CA ARG A 207 13.39 -18.43 13.47
C ARG A 207 14.46 -17.49 12.88
N LEU A 208 14.82 -17.71 11.59
CA LEU A 208 15.79 -16.84 10.91
C LEU A 208 15.23 -15.45 10.65
N SER A 209 13.93 -15.33 10.33
CA SER A 209 13.29 -14.01 10.15
C SER A 209 13.38 -13.19 11.43
N PHE A 210 13.04 -13.76 12.58
CA PHE A 210 13.09 -13.05 13.86
C PHE A 210 14.51 -12.79 14.39
N SER A 211 15.54 -13.39 13.81
CA SER A 211 16.94 -13.09 14.16
C SER A 211 17.51 -11.85 13.44
N ILE A 212 16.84 -11.35 12.41
CA ILE A 212 17.32 -10.23 11.57
C ILE A 212 17.62 -8.97 12.39
N PRO A 213 16.76 -8.47 13.31
CA PRO A 213 17.01 -7.25 14.05
C PRO A 213 18.28 -7.32 14.92
N PHE A 214 18.65 -8.53 15.36
CA PHE A 214 19.84 -8.78 16.16
C PHE A 214 21.11 -8.94 15.32
N ARG A 215 20.97 -9.32 14.06
CA ARG A 215 22.08 -9.56 13.13
C ARG A 215 22.39 -8.34 12.28
N ASN A 216 21.38 -7.61 11.83
CA ASN A 216 21.52 -6.39 11.03
C ASN A 216 21.14 -5.17 11.86
N ALA A 217 22.14 -4.46 12.42
CA ALA A 217 21.94 -3.29 13.28
C ALA A 217 21.29 -2.09 12.54
N ARG A 218 21.26 -2.10 11.21
CA ARG A 218 20.58 -1.08 10.38
C ARG A 218 19.09 -1.34 10.19
N TYR A 219 18.61 -2.55 10.50
CA TYR A 219 17.20 -2.92 10.31
C TYR A 219 16.21 -2.24 11.29
N PRO A 220 16.49 -2.10 12.60
CA PRO A 220 15.53 -1.56 13.57
C PRO A 220 14.92 -0.20 13.19
N PRO A 221 15.66 0.81 12.68
CA PRO A 221 15.05 2.06 12.23
C PRO A 221 14.02 1.85 11.11
N ILE A 222 14.27 0.92 10.18
CA ILE A 222 13.35 0.61 9.08
C ILE A 222 12.12 -0.14 9.61
N ALA A 223 12.29 -1.08 10.54
CA ALA A 223 11.17 -1.76 11.20
C ALA A 223 10.26 -0.78 11.93
N PHE A 224 10.83 0.22 12.60
CA PHE A 224 10.11 1.28 13.28
C PHE A 224 9.37 2.20 12.28
N ALA A 225 9.99 2.52 11.17
CA ALA A 225 9.35 3.26 10.07
C ALA A 225 8.18 2.48 9.46
N ASP A 226 8.34 1.16 9.21
CA ASP A 226 7.29 0.24 8.75
C ASP A 226 6.07 0.29 9.68
N PHE A 227 6.33 0.23 10.98
CA PHE A 227 5.28 0.22 12.00
C PHE A 227 4.46 1.51 11.97
N PHE A 228 5.09 2.68 12.10
CA PHE A 228 4.36 3.96 12.16
C PHE A 228 3.76 4.37 10.83
N TRP A 229 4.42 4.05 9.71
CA TRP A 229 3.86 4.26 8.37
C TRP A 229 2.59 3.44 8.16
N SER A 230 2.59 2.16 8.55
CA SER A 230 1.42 1.29 8.45
C SER A 230 0.29 1.74 9.37
N MET A 231 0.60 2.14 10.63
CA MET A 231 -0.40 2.74 11.53
C MET A 231 -1.06 3.96 10.89
N SER A 232 -0.26 4.91 10.37
CA SER A 232 -0.77 6.09 9.66
C SER A 232 -1.71 5.71 8.51
N GLY A 233 -1.34 4.69 7.73
CA GLY A 233 -2.16 4.17 6.62
C GLY A 233 -3.50 3.62 7.08
N VAL A 234 -3.53 2.82 8.14
CA VAL A 234 -4.76 2.22 8.67
C VAL A 234 -5.71 3.28 9.24
N LEU A 235 -5.19 4.23 10.04
CA LEU A 235 -6.02 5.32 10.56
C LEU A 235 -6.71 6.06 9.42
N ARG A 236 -5.98 6.40 8.36
CA ARG A 236 -6.54 7.07 7.19
C ARG A 236 -7.52 6.21 6.41
N SER A 237 -7.24 4.93 6.25
CA SER A 237 -8.15 4.01 5.52
C SER A 237 -9.52 3.89 6.20
N ILE A 238 -9.56 3.99 7.54
CA ILE A 238 -10.81 3.93 8.30
C ILE A 238 -11.56 5.26 8.23
N VAL A 239 -10.88 6.40 8.46
CA VAL A 239 -11.57 7.67 8.70
C VAL A 239 -11.61 8.62 7.52
N LEU A 240 -10.64 8.58 6.60
CA LEU A 240 -10.50 9.65 5.61
C LEU A 240 -11.64 9.67 4.59
N THR A 241 -12.03 8.51 4.05
CA THR A 241 -13.16 8.43 3.09
C THR A 241 -14.48 8.87 3.73
N VAL A 242 -14.73 8.41 4.97
CA VAL A 242 -15.91 8.81 5.75
C VAL A 242 -15.88 10.31 6.05
N PHE A 243 -14.74 10.84 6.45
CA PHE A 243 -14.56 12.27 6.70
C PHE A 243 -14.90 13.11 5.48
N VAL A 244 -14.35 12.78 4.30
CA VAL A 244 -14.63 13.48 3.05
C VAL A 244 -16.13 13.44 2.73
N TYR A 245 -16.78 12.27 2.91
CA TYR A 245 -18.22 12.15 2.68
C TYR A 245 -19.04 12.99 3.66
N VAL A 246 -18.70 12.95 4.95
CA VAL A 246 -19.42 13.75 5.99
C VAL A 246 -19.27 15.25 5.78
N VAL A 247 -18.11 15.72 5.25
CA VAL A 247 -17.90 17.16 4.92
C VAL A 247 -18.74 17.59 3.74
N SER A 248 -18.77 16.76 2.68
CA SER A 248 -19.31 17.17 1.36
C SER A 248 -20.73 16.66 1.08
N ASP A 249 -21.21 15.69 1.85
CA ASP A 249 -22.47 14.95 1.62
C ASP A 249 -22.62 14.45 0.17
N SER A 250 -21.49 14.09 -0.47
CA SER A 250 -21.45 13.77 -1.89
C SER A 250 -20.43 12.66 -2.23
N THR A 251 -20.90 11.55 -2.78
CA THR A 251 -20.06 10.48 -3.32
C THR A 251 -19.18 10.98 -4.49
N LEU A 252 -19.68 11.95 -5.26
CA LEU A 252 -18.91 12.56 -6.34
C LEU A 252 -17.66 13.27 -5.79
N ILE A 253 -17.82 14.08 -4.73
CA ILE A 253 -16.71 14.81 -4.11
C ILE A 253 -15.71 13.82 -3.49
N VAL A 254 -16.16 12.72 -2.89
CA VAL A 254 -15.28 11.63 -2.43
C VAL A 254 -14.44 11.08 -3.59
N SER A 255 -15.06 10.82 -4.73
CA SER A 255 -14.37 10.31 -5.91
C SER A 255 -13.36 11.32 -6.46
N VAL A 256 -13.75 12.59 -6.60
CA VAL A 256 -12.88 13.69 -7.04
C VAL A 256 -11.70 13.87 -6.09
N PHE A 257 -11.94 13.82 -4.77
CA PHE A 257 -10.87 13.89 -3.76
C PHE A 257 -9.81 12.80 -3.98
N TRP A 258 -10.22 11.55 -4.16
CA TRP A 258 -9.28 10.45 -4.38
C TRP A 258 -8.55 10.53 -5.72
N VAL A 259 -9.20 11.06 -6.76
CA VAL A 259 -8.53 11.37 -8.04
C VAL A 259 -7.45 12.44 -7.83
N ILE A 260 -7.75 13.52 -7.10
CA ILE A 260 -6.79 14.57 -6.77
C ILE A 260 -5.61 14.01 -5.99
N VAL A 261 -5.87 13.17 -4.99
CA VAL A 261 -4.82 12.49 -4.23
C VAL A 261 -3.93 11.64 -5.15
N ALA A 262 -4.50 10.81 -6.03
CA ALA A 262 -3.75 9.93 -6.92
C ALA A 262 -2.92 10.70 -7.97
N VAL A 263 -3.48 11.79 -8.53
CA VAL A 263 -2.74 12.70 -9.43
C VAL A 263 -1.58 13.34 -8.70
N SER A 264 -1.81 13.85 -7.48
CA SER A 264 -0.77 14.47 -6.64
C SER A 264 0.31 13.46 -6.24
N GLN A 265 -0.05 12.21 -5.95
CA GLN A 265 0.91 11.12 -5.71
C GLN A 265 1.79 10.86 -6.94
N THR A 266 1.22 10.93 -8.14
CA THR A 266 1.98 10.77 -9.39
C THR A 266 3.02 11.87 -9.52
N PHE A 267 2.65 13.14 -9.34
CA PHE A 267 3.60 14.26 -9.34
C PHE A 267 4.68 14.12 -8.26
N GLY A 268 4.30 13.77 -7.04
CA GLY A 268 5.23 13.53 -5.95
C GLY A 268 6.25 12.43 -6.25
N SER A 269 5.80 11.33 -6.88
CA SER A 269 6.68 10.23 -7.31
C SER A 269 7.66 10.65 -8.40
N PHE A 270 7.22 11.41 -9.40
CA PHE A 270 8.10 11.95 -10.45
C PHE A 270 9.14 12.90 -9.88
N TYR A 271 8.73 13.75 -8.95
CA TYR A 271 9.63 14.68 -8.29
C TYR A 271 10.68 13.95 -7.45
N ALA A 272 10.27 12.94 -6.68
CA ALA A 272 11.16 12.14 -5.85
C ALA A 272 12.26 11.44 -6.66
N ARG A 273 11.96 10.92 -7.84
CA ARG A 273 12.93 10.21 -8.72
C ARG A 273 14.12 11.06 -9.14
N LYS A 274 13.97 12.39 -9.21
CA LYS A 274 15.02 13.31 -9.67
C LYS A 274 16.03 13.65 -8.58
N HIS A 275 15.83 13.20 -7.33
CA HIS A 275 16.63 13.63 -6.19
C HIS A 275 17.44 12.47 -5.59
N LEU A 276 18.68 12.78 -5.18
CA LEU A 276 19.55 11.87 -4.44
C LEU A 276 19.00 11.61 -3.02
N HIS A 277 19.37 10.47 -2.41
CA HIS A 277 18.86 10.01 -1.12
C HIS A 277 18.80 11.09 -0.03
N ALA A 278 19.89 11.84 0.18
CA ALA A 278 19.95 12.89 1.22
C ALA A 278 18.90 13.99 1.02
N ARG A 279 18.73 14.45 -0.21
CA ARG A 279 17.75 15.48 -0.57
C ARG A 279 16.33 14.93 -0.50
N LEU A 280 16.15 13.66 -0.85
CA LEU A 280 14.87 12.97 -0.77
C LEU A 280 14.38 12.85 0.67
N VAL A 281 15.26 12.53 1.63
CA VAL A 281 14.93 12.46 3.07
C VAL A 281 14.48 13.84 3.59
N SER A 282 15.19 14.92 3.25
CA SER A 282 14.81 16.29 3.65
C SER A 282 13.47 16.73 3.04
N LEU A 283 13.25 16.43 1.74
CA LEU A 283 11.98 16.70 1.06
C LEU A 283 10.82 15.94 1.69
N SER A 284 11.05 14.68 2.04
CA SER A 284 10.06 13.86 2.74
C SER A 284 9.67 14.47 4.09
N GLY A 285 10.64 14.97 4.86
CA GLY A 285 10.36 15.69 6.12
C GLY A 285 9.52 16.92 5.92
N PHE A 286 9.93 17.79 5.00
CA PHE A 286 9.20 19.03 4.69
C PHE A 286 7.76 18.73 4.22
N SER A 287 7.58 17.78 3.30
CA SER A 287 6.26 17.42 2.79
C SER A 287 5.35 16.82 3.87
N ASN A 288 5.90 16.06 4.83
CA ASN A 288 5.11 15.53 5.95
C ASN A 288 4.74 16.61 6.98
N LEU A 289 5.58 17.63 7.18
CA LEU A 289 5.20 18.80 7.97
C LEU A 289 4.05 19.58 7.32
N LEU A 290 4.11 19.78 6.00
CA LEU A 290 3.00 20.39 5.25
C LEU A 290 1.73 19.55 5.34
N ASN A 291 1.85 18.21 5.30
CA ASN A 291 0.70 17.31 5.48
C ASN A 291 0.09 17.43 6.88
N LEU A 292 0.88 17.58 7.92
CA LEU A 292 0.37 17.84 9.27
C LEU A 292 -0.37 19.20 9.35
N LEU A 293 0.23 20.24 8.79
CA LEU A 293 -0.42 21.57 8.72
C LEU A 293 -1.72 21.50 7.91
N GLY A 294 -1.74 20.78 6.79
CA GLY A 294 -2.96 20.54 6.00
C GLY A 294 -4.02 19.77 6.78
N SER A 295 -3.61 18.78 7.60
CA SER A 295 -4.52 18.03 8.47
C SER A 295 -5.14 18.92 9.56
N ILE A 296 -4.38 19.84 10.12
CA ILE A 296 -4.88 20.83 11.08
C ILE A 296 -5.81 21.82 10.35
N GLY A 297 -5.41 22.27 9.15
CA GLY A 297 -6.20 23.22 8.35
C GLY A 297 -7.59 22.69 8.01
N ILE A 298 -7.71 21.43 7.54
CA ILE A 298 -9.01 20.84 7.20
C ILE A 298 -9.90 20.60 8.44
N VAL A 299 -9.31 20.39 9.60
CA VAL A 299 -10.05 20.24 10.85
C VAL A 299 -10.58 21.61 11.34
N LEU A 300 -9.84 22.69 11.12
CA LEU A 300 -10.25 24.05 11.52
C LEU A 300 -11.22 24.69 10.51
N TYR A 301 -11.00 24.45 9.22
CA TYR A 301 -11.78 25.02 8.13
C TYR A 301 -12.51 23.91 7.38
N TYR A 302 -13.67 23.54 7.87
CA TYR A 302 -14.51 22.44 7.43
C TYR A 302 -15.27 22.79 6.14
N ASN A 303 -14.58 22.78 4.98
CA ASN A 303 -15.18 23.06 3.69
C ASN A 303 -14.44 22.38 2.52
N ASP A 304 -15.08 22.35 1.35
CA ASP A 304 -14.60 21.66 0.14
C ASP A 304 -13.26 22.19 -0.38
N VAL A 305 -12.99 23.49 -0.24
CA VAL A 305 -11.74 24.10 -0.73
C VAL A 305 -10.55 23.59 0.06
N PHE A 306 -10.66 23.58 1.40
CA PHE A 306 -9.62 23.04 2.26
C PHE A 306 -9.47 21.53 2.08
N LEU A 307 -10.55 20.83 1.76
CA LEU A 307 -10.53 19.39 1.45
C LEU A 307 -9.71 19.08 0.19
N ILE A 308 -9.91 19.86 -0.88
CA ILE A 308 -9.11 19.77 -2.11
C ILE A 308 -7.64 20.09 -1.84
N LEU A 309 -7.34 21.17 -1.13
CA LEU A 309 -5.98 21.55 -0.75
C LEU A 309 -5.30 20.47 0.09
N PHE A 310 -6.02 19.91 1.06
CA PHE A 310 -5.53 18.80 1.85
C PHE A 310 -5.22 17.57 0.99
N GLY A 311 -6.11 17.21 0.04
CA GLY A 311 -5.90 16.11 -0.90
C GLY A 311 -4.62 16.26 -1.74
N LEU A 312 -4.35 17.48 -2.24
CA LEU A 312 -3.13 17.82 -2.97
C LEU A 312 -1.87 17.63 -2.10
N ILE A 313 -1.86 18.22 -0.90
CA ILE A 313 -0.74 18.14 0.04
C ILE A 313 -0.52 16.70 0.49
N TYR A 314 -1.58 16.01 0.86
CA TYR A 314 -1.53 14.62 1.29
C TYR A 314 -0.98 13.69 0.21
N GLY A 315 -1.46 13.83 -1.03
CA GLY A 315 -1.00 13.00 -2.15
C GLY A 315 0.50 13.15 -2.41
N VAL A 316 1.00 14.39 -2.52
CA VAL A 316 2.44 14.66 -2.71
C VAL A 316 3.26 14.11 -1.55
N SER A 317 2.85 14.41 -0.30
CA SER A 317 3.56 13.99 0.90
C SER A 317 3.64 12.46 1.04
N ASN A 318 2.50 11.79 0.88
CA ASN A 318 2.39 10.35 0.96
C ASN A 318 3.28 9.65 -0.08
N SER A 319 3.36 10.19 -1.29
CA SER A 319 4.18 9.65 -2.36
C SER A 319 5.68 9.83 -2.10
N ILE A 320 6.13 11.03 -1.70
CA ILE A 320 7.55 11.29 -1.43
C ILE A 320 8.03 10.41 -0.28
N LEU A 321 7.28 10.33 0.82
CA LEU A 321 7.61 9.46 1.94
C LEU A 321 7.61 7.98 1.52
N GLY A 322 6.61 7.56 0.74
CA GLY A 322 6.52 6.19 0.24
C GLY A 322 7.71 5.78 -0.62
N VAL A 323 8.21 6.67 -1.51
CA VAL A 323 9.42 6.42 -2.30
C VAL A 323 10.65 6.36 -1.40
N THR A 324 10.80 7.31 -0.47
CA THR A 324 11.94 7.35 0.48
C THR A 324 12.00 6.08 1.31
N TYR A 325 10.88 5.69 1.86
CA TYR A 325 10.72 4.51 2.69
C TYR A 325 10.94 3.20 1.91
N SER A 326 10.33 3.04 0.72
CA SER A 326 10.52 1.81 -0.07
C SER A 326 11.96 1.63 -0.54
N THR A 327 12.66 2.72 -0.80
CA THR A 327 14.09 2.68 -1.11
C THR A 327 14.90 2.23 0.11
N ALA A 328 14.67 2.83 1.27
CA ALA A 328 15.34 2.44 2.51
C ALA A 328 15.09 0.97 2.90
N ALA A 329 13.86 0.47 2.68
CA ALA A 329 13.51 -0.93 2.92
C ALA A 329 14.22 -1.91 1.97
N MET A 330 14.61 -1.49 0.76
CA MET A 330 15.45 -2.28 -0.13
C MET A 330 16.94 -2.19 0.26
N ASP A 331 17.41 -0.97 0.55
CA ASP A 331 18.80 -0.71 0.90
C ASP A 331 19.21 -1.48 2.17
N VAL A 332 18.32 -1.60 3.15
CA VAL A 332 18.61 -2.37 4.38
C VAL A 332 18.85 -3.85 4.13
N ILE A 333 18.21 -4.43 3.12
CA ILE A 333 18.42 -5.84 2.73
C ILE A 333 19.83 -6.02 2.18
N ASP A 334 20.31 -5.05 1.38
CA ASP A 334 21.64 -5.09 0.80
C ASP A 334 22.76 -4.90 1.85
N THR A 335 22.43 -4.39 3.04
CA THR A 335 23.35 -4.30 4.18
C THR A 335 23.46 -5.60 4.99
N ASP A 336 22.71 -6.64 4.65
CA ASP A 336 22.81 -7.93 5.36
C ASP A 336 24.19 -8.59 5.12
N PRO A 337 24.86 -9.07 6.19
CA PRO A 337 26.14 -9.79 6.05
C PRO A 337 26.10 -11.04 5.16
N VAL A 338 24.90 -11.61 4.94
CA VAL A 338 24.67 -12.78 4.07
C VAL A 338 23.60 -12.41 3.03
N PRO A 339 23.96 -11.62 1.99
CA PRO A 339 23.01 -11.21 0.98
C PRO A 339 22.54 -12.41 0.12
N GLY A 340 21.27 -12.37 -0.30
CA GLY A 340 20.67 -13.31 -1.25
C GLY A 340 19.83 -14.41 -0.62
N GLU A 341 20.28 -15.10 0.42
CA GLU A 341 19.51 -16.17 1.08
C GLU A 341 18.42 -15.66 2.01
N ASN A 342 18.55 -14.42 2.49
CA ASN A 342 17.74 -13.88 3.59
C ASN A 342 16.62 -12.94 3.15
N GLN A 343 16.50 -12.57 1.88
CA GLN A 343 15.53 -11.56 1.42
C GLN A 343 14.08 -11.93 1.75
N TYR A 344 13.71 -13.21 1.65
CA TYR A 344 12.38 -13.68 2.04
C TYR A 344 12.13 -13.56 3.55
N HIS A 345 13.17 -13.71 4.35
CA HIS A 345 13.07 -13.54 5.80
C HIS A 345 12.75 -12.10 6.18
N TYR A 346 13.30 -11.10 5.44
CA TYR A 346 12.94 -9.70 5.60
C TYR A 346 11.48 -9.43 5.23
N ILE A 347 10.99 -10.00 4.12
CA ILE A 347 9.59 -9.85 3.68
C ILE A 347 8.64 -10.39 4.76
N ILE A 348 8.93 -11.56 5.32
CA ILE A 348 8.11 -12.19 6.36
C ILE A 348 8.11 -11.36 7.64
N LEU A 349 9.29 -10.96 8.12
CA LEU A 349 9.41 -10.14 9.32
C LEU A 349 8.66 -8.81 9.14
N ARG A 350 8.77 -8.22 7.97
CA ARG A 350 8.03 -7.02 7.61
C ARG A 350 6.53 -7.23 7.69
N GLU A 351 5.98 -8.32 7.16
CA GLU A 351 4.53 -8.59 7.25
C GLU A 351 4.06 -8.77 8.71
N TYR A 352 4.87 -9.33 9.60
CA TYR A 352 4.58 -9.35 11.04
C TYR A 352 4.53 -7.94 11.62
N ILE A 353 5.51 -7.09 11.31
CA ILE A 353 5.54 -5.70 11.78
C ILE A 353 4.30 -4.95 11.27
N LEU A 354 3.96 -5.11 9.99
CA LEU A 354 2.78 -4.50 9.38
C LEU A 354 1.47 -4.99 10.03
N LEU A 355 1.38 -6.27 10.38
CA LEU A 355 0.23 -6.83 11.12
C LEU A 355 0.08 -6.14 12.48
N PHE A 356 1.14 -6.11 13.29
CA PHE A 356 1.10 -5.45 14.60
C PHE A 356 0.78 -3.97 14.47
N ALA A 357 1.33 -3.28 13.48
CA ALA A 357 1.04 -1.87 13.22
C ALA A 357 -0.43 -1.64 12.86
N ARG A 358 -1.00 -2.49 11.98
CA ARG A 358 -2.42 -2.42 11.59
C ARG A 358 -3.32 -2.63 12.81
N LEU A 359 -3.05 -3.65 13.61
CA LEU A 359 -3.80 -3.92 14.84
C LEU A 359 -3.70 -2.75 15.83
N SER A 360 -2.50 -2.23 16.06
CA SER A 360 -2.29 -1.06 16.93
C SER A 360 -3.06 0.17 16.41
N GLY A 361 -3.04 0.44 15.10
CA GLY A 361 -3.81 1.51 14.50
C GLY A 361 -5.33 1.35 14.70
N ILE A 362 -5.84 0.13 14.56
CA ILE A 362 -7.24 -0.19 14.81
C ILE A 362 -7.60 0.01 16.29
N PHE A 363 -6.75 -0.45 17.22
CA PHE A 363 -6.97 -0.24 18.66
C PHE A 363 -6.93 1.25 19.04
N VAL A 364 -6.01 2.04 18.46
CA VAL A 364 -5.99 3.51 18.63
C VAL A 364 -7.29 4.12 18.12
N THR A 365 -7.79 3.68 16.97
CA THR A 365 -9.07 4.14 16.41
C THR A 365 -10.22 3.84 17.36
N LEU A 366 -10.33 2.59 17.84
CA LEU A 366 -11.37 2.16 18.79
C LEU A 366 -11.31 2.96 20.09
N PHE A 367 -10.11 3.13 20.64
CA PHE A 367 -9.92 3.90 21.87
C PHE A 367 -10.39 5.34 21.70
N VAL A 368 -9.99 6.03 20.64
CA VAL A 368 -10.35 7.43 20.38
C VAL A 368 -11.86 7.57 20.14
N ILE A 369 -12.47 6.70 19.34
CA ILE A 369 -13.92 6.76 19.04
C ILE A 369 -14.77 6.54 20.29
N ASN A 370 -14.34 5.65 21.20
CA ASN A 370 -15.05 5.40 22.44
C ASN A 370 -14.81 6.47 23.53
N SER A 371 -13.75 7.29 23.38
CA SER A 371 -13.37 8.29 24.38
C SER A 371 -13.99 9.66 24.13
N VAL A 372 -14.32 10.00 22.88
CA VAL A 372 -14.82 11.33 22.52
C VAL A 372 -15.94 11.22 21.47
N ARG A 373 -16.66 12.35 21.24
CA ARG A 373 -17.70 12.40 20.19
C ARG A 373 -17.12 12.04 18.82
N LEU A 374 -17.90 11.34 18.00
CA LEU A 374 -17.46 10.80 16.71
C LEU A 374 -16.77 11.84 15.80
N GLN A 375 -17.32 13.05 15.69
CA GLN A 375 -16.73 14.13 14.89
C GLN A 375 -15.33 14.50 15.40
N LEU A 376 -15.17 14.69 16.71
CA LEU A 376 -13.87 15.02 17.32
C LEU A 376 -12.90 13.83 17.19
N ALA A 377 -13.40 12.59 17.26
CA ALA A 377 -12.62 11.38 17.04
C ALA A 377 -12.03 11.36 15.61
N ILE A 378 -12.84 11.59 14.60
CA ILE A 378 -12.40 11.61 13.20
C ILE A 378 -11.34 12.70 12.98
N HIS A 379 -11.57 13.91 13.51
CA HIS A 379 -10.62 15.03 13.41
C HIS A 379 -9.27 14.71 14.07
N SER A 380 -9.29 14.16 15.30
CA SER A 380 -8.07 13.78 16.01
C SER A 380 -7.32 12.65 15.33
N LEU A 381 -8.01 11.65 14.77
CA LEU A 381 -7.39 10.54 14.05
C LEU A 381 -6.68 10.97 12.77
N ILE A 382 -7.19 11.97 12.04
CA ILE A 382 -6.53 12.54 10.86
C ILE A 382 -5.21 13.21 11.25
N ILE A 383 -5.21 13.99 12.35
CA ILE A 383 -4.00 14.63 12.88
C ILE A 383 -2.99 13.58 13.38
N VAL A 384 -3.45 12.60 14.18
CA VAL A 384 -2.60 11.53 14.71
C VAL A 384 -1.96 10.70 13.58
N ALA A 385 -2.72 10.41 12.50
CA ALA A 385 -2.16 9.74 11.33
C ALA A 385 -1.03 10.53 10.68
N SER A 386 -1.12 11.86 10.65
CA SER A 386 -0.06 12.73 10.11
C SER A 386 1.16 12.81 11.05
N LEU A 387 0.96 12.77 12.36
CA LEU A 387 2.05 12.64 13.34
C LEU A 387 2.80 11.31 13.19
N PHE A 388 2.10 10.20 12.99
CA PHE A 388 2.74 8.91 12.75
C PHE A 388 3.56 8.89 11.46
N ALA A 389 3.11 9.57 10.40
CA ALA A 389 3.91 9.74 9.18
C ALA A 389 5.21 10.52 9.43
N ILE A 390 5.19 11.53 10.31
CA ILE A 390 6.39 12.27 10.73
C ILE A 390 7.34 11.36 11.54
N ILE A 391 6.80 10.56 12.47
CA ILE A 391 7.61 9.61 13.25
C ILE A 391 8.28 8.59 12.32
N ALA A 392 7.55 8.06 11.32
CA ALA A 392 8.11 7.18 10.30
C ALA A 392 9.23 7.86 9.51
N TRP A 393 9.07 9.13 9.15
CA TRP A 393 10.12 9.91 8.49
C TRP A 393 11.38 10.06 9.36
N PHE A 394 11.24 10.35 10.67
CA PHE A 394 12.39 10.42 11.58
C PHE A 394 13.15 9.09 11.62
N ALA A 395 12.46 7.96 11.63
CA ALA A 395 13.08 6.65 11.63
C ALA A 395 13.85 6.37 10.33
N VAL A 396 13.28 6.71 9.16
CA VAL A 396 13.98 6.61 7.86
C VAL A 396 15.19 7.55 7.84
N SER A 397 15.07 8.76 8.37
CA SER A 397 16.17 9.71 8.42
C SER A 397 17.34 9.21 9.28
N ALA A 398 17.04 8.49 10.37
CA ALA A 398 18.05 7.87 11.22
C ALA A 398 18.82 6.76 10.50
N PHE A 399 18.18 6.00 9.61
CA PHE A 399 18.83 4.98 8.79
C PHE A 399 19.90 5.58 7.84
N TYR A 400 19.61 6.74 7.23
CA TYR A 400 20.53 7.38 6.28
C TYR A 400 21.59 8.29 6.91
N LYS A 401 21.49 8.63 8.21
CA LYS A 401 22.46 9.52 8.88
C LYS A 401 23.93 9.07 8.78
N PRO A 402 24.30 7.80 8.98
CA PRO A 402 25.68 7.36 8.87
C PRO A 402 26.28 7.61 7.49
N ASP A 403 25.50 7.38 6.43
CA ASP A 403 25.97 7.52 5.05
C ASP A 403 26.10 9.00 4.64
N LEU A 404 25.34 9.90 5.26
CA LEU A 404 25.44 11.34 5.06
C LEU A 404 26.72 11.92 5.66
N VAL A 405 27.22 11.37 6.77
CA VAL A 405 28.48 11.78 7.41
C VAL A 405 29.66 11.27 6.60
N GLY A 406 29.66 9.99 6.19
CA GLY A 406 30.73 9.40 5.39
C GLY A 406 30.92 10.06 4.02
N ASN A 407 29.83 10.41 3.31
CA ASN A 407 29.94 11.12 2.03
C ASN A 407 30.47 12.56 2.16
N LYS A 408 30.29 13.25 3.29
CA LYS A 408 30.89 14.56 3.52
C LYS A 408 32.40 14.48 3.68
N GLU A 409 32.91 13.44 4.30
CA GLU A 409 34.36 13.21 4.43
C GLU A 409 34.99 12.87 3.08
N ILE A 410 34.36 12.04 2.24
CA ILE A 410 34.85 11.71 0.90
C ILE A 410 34.87 12.95 -0.01
N ILE A 411 33.81 13.77 0.02
CA ILE A 411 33.73 15.01 -0.78
C ILE A 411 34.75 16.06 -0.28
N SER A 412 35.04 16.09 1.01
CA SER A 412 36.09 17.00 1.53
C SER A 412 37.49 16.56 1.13
N MET A 413 37.77 15.26 1.06
CA MET A 413 39.06 14.71 0.61
C MET A 413 39.29 14.88 -0.89
N THR A 414 38.22 14.86 -1.72
CA THR A 414 38.34 15.08 -3.18
C THR A 414 38.37 16.55 -3.60
N ARG A 415 38.09 17.49 -2.71
CA ARG A 415 38.25 18.95 -2.95
C ARG A 415 39.53 19.53 -2.41
N GLY A 416 40.32 18.75 -1.70
CA GLY A 416 41.60 19.13 -1.13
C GLY A 416 42.83 18.57 -1.89
N SER A 417 42.62 17.88 -3.00
CA SER A 417 43.61 17.42 -3.95
C SER A 417 43.38 18.11 -5.30
#